data_c7fb2aa41be258257a34129223f3708a
#
_entry.id   c7fb2aa41be258257a34129223f3708a
#
_cell.length_a   1.000
_cell.length_b   1.000
_cell.length_c   1.000
_cell.angle_alpha   90.00
_cell.angle_beta   90.00
_cell.angle_gamma   90.00
#
_symmetry.space_group_name_H-M   'P 1'
#
loop_
_entity.id
_entity.type
_entity.pdbx_description
1 polymer ?
#
loop_
_entity_poly.entity_id
_entity_poly.type
_entity_poly.pdbx_seq_one_letter_code
_entity_poly.pdbx_strand_id
1 'polypeptide(L)'
;MNPTDFITKWGPGGPAYALNEEQGAQSHFLDLCELLGVPKPGSGTADEYLFERQSLHLGQARGYADVFYRDHFAWENKAPGKNLDAALRQLLGYTLALANPPLLVVCDRLTIRIHTQFNGHPSETHTVRLDQLDQPDTQNLLRRLWLAPESFRPRTTNRAITEKAAHSFATLAEQLRSRGHHPDAVAHFLTQCLFCFFAEDVGLLPGRMFERLVGNRQLTSDRLTQGLKSLFDTMRDGGLY
;
A
#
# COMPACT_ATOMS: atom_id res chain seq x y z
N MET A 1 12.58 -19.13 19.35
CA MET A 1 13.70 -18.79 18.41
C MET A 1 14.19 -17.40 18.71
N ASN A 2 15.51 -17.12 18.70
CA ASN A 2 16.02 -15.76 18.84
C ASN A 2 16.16 -15.07 17.47
N PRO A 3 16.29 -13.72 17.42
CA PRO A 3 16.37 -12.97 16.18
C PRO A 3 17.54 -13.35 15.27
N THR A 4 18.70 -13.58 15.84
CA THR A 4 19.92 -13.95 15.10
C THR A 4 19.76 -15.31 14.42
N ASP A 5 19.17 -16.29 15.10
CA ASP A 5 18.90 -17.60 14.54
C ASP A 5 17.88 -17.53 13.39
N PHE A 6 16.85 -16.70 13.54
CA PHE A 6 15.85 -16.48 12.50
C PHE A 6 16.46 -15.86 11.24
N ILE A 7 17.23 -14.77 11.41
CA ILE A 7 17.90 -14.06 10.32
C ILE A 7 18.88 -15.00 9.60
N THR A 8 19.68 -15.76 10.37
CA THR A 8 20.65 -16.71 9.81
C THR A 8 19.96 -17.84 9.04
N LYS A 9 18.84 -18.37 9.57
CA LYS A 9 18.11 -19.47 8.93
C LYS A 9 17.46 -19.05 7.60
N TRP A 10 16.84 -17.89 7.55
CA TRP A 10 16.00 -17.43 6.44
C TRP A 10 16.70 -16.46 5.49
N GLY A 11 17.85 -15.88 5.89
CA GLY A 11 18.63 -14.95 5.10
C GLY A 11 19.45 -15.60 3.99
N PRO A 12 20.06 -14.78 3.11
CA PRO A 12 20.93 -15.26 2.04
C PRO A 12 22.05 -16.17 2.56
N GLY A 13 22.17 -17.37 1.97
CA GLY A 13 23.14 -18.39 2.41
C GLY A 13 22.67 -19.25 3.59
N GLY A 14 21.54 -18.94 4.20
CA GLY A 14 20.95 -19.74 5.26
C GLY A 14 20.33 -21.05 4.76
N PRO A 15 20.16 -22.05 5.65
CA PRO A 15 19.71 -23.39 5.26
C PRO A 15 18.29 -23.41 4.69
N ALA A 16 17.46 -22.46 5.01
CA ALA A 16 16.07 -22.37 4.50
C ALA A 16 15.88 -21.36 3.37
N TYR A 17 16.93 -20.61 2.99
CA TYR A 17 16.85 -19.57 1.95
C TYR A 17 16.44 -20.13 0.59
N ALA A 18 17.00 -21.29 0.21
CA ALA A 18 16.78 -21.93 -1.10
C ALA A 18 15.46 -22.72 -1.20
N LEU A 19 14.68 -22.85 -0.12
CA LEU A 19 13.38 -23.53 -0.17
C LEU A 19 12.45 -22.81 -1.15
N ASN A 20 11.68 -23.60 -1.91
CA ASN A 20 10.65 -23.02 -2.77
C ASN A 20 9.52 -22.37 -1.95
N GLU A 21 8.56 -21.75 -2.62
CA GLU A 21 7.46 -21.03 -1.97
C GLU A 21 6.65 -21.96 -1.06
N GLU A 22 6.20 -23.10 -1.57
CA GLU A 22 5.38 -24.07 -0.87
C GLU A 22 6.10 -24.67 0.35
N GLN A 23 7.37 -25.09 0.18
CA GLN A 23 8.17 -25.69 1.25
C GLN A 23 8.52 -24.70 2.37
N GLY A 24 8.73 -23.43 2.03
CA GLY A 24 9.18 -22.42 2.97
C GLY A 24 8.07 -21.60 3.64
N ALA A 25 6.91 -21.46 3.02
CA ALA A 25 5.86 -20.54 3.47
C ALA A 25 5.39 -20.81 4.91
N GLN A 26 4.90 -22.00 5.18
CA GLN A 26 4.38 -22.35 6.51
C GLN A 26 5.49 -22.38 7.57
N SER A 27 6.65 -22.95 7.25
CA SER A 27 7.77 -23.01 8.20
C SER A 27 8.29 -21.62 8.57
N HIS A 28 8.42 -20.72 7.59
CA HIS A 28 8.83 -19.34 7.84
C HIS A 28 7.84 -18.61 8.74
N PHE A 29 6.54 -18.75 8.47
CA PHE A 29 5.50 -18.12 9.26
C PHE A 29 5.44 -18.65 10.70
N LEU A 30 5.59 -19.97 10.90
CA LEU A 30 5.63 -20.56 12.23
C LEU A 30 6.86 -20.14 13.05
N ASP A 31 8.02 -20.06 12.40
CA ASP A 31 9.23 -19.54 13.02
C ASP A 31 9.09 -18.06 13.40
N LEU A 32 8.42 -17.25 12.54
CA LEU A 32 8.12 -15.86 12.83
C LEU A 32 7.19 -15.73 14.05
N CYS A 33 6.15 -16.55 14.13
CA CYS A 33 5.28 -16.59 15.32
C CYS A 33 6.06 -16.92 16.58
N GLU A 34 7.00 -17.88 16.51
CA GLU A 34 7.84 -18.24 17.64
C GLU A 34 8.81 -17.10 18.03
N LEU A 35 9.44 -16.47 17.06
CA LEU A 35 10.30 -15.30 17.29
C LEU A 35 9.55 -14.18 17.99
N LEU A 36 8.33 -13.89 17.54
CA LEU A 36 7.50 -12.81 18.06
C LEU A 36 6.77 -13.17 19.35
N GLY A 37 6.70 -14.46 19.71
CA GLY A 37 5.93 -14.92 20.87
C GLY A 37 4.42 -14.73 20.70
N VAL A 38 3.89 -14.92 19.48
CA VAL A 38 2.48 -14.74 19.13
C VAL A 38 1.82 -16.09 18.83
N PRO A 39 0.47 -16.18 18.89
CA PRO A 39 -0.26 -17.40 18.56
C PRO A 39 0.06 -17.92 17.16
N LYS A 40 0.07 -19.24 17.01
CA LYS A 40 0.24 -19.94 15.71
C LYS A 40 -1.13 -20.28 15.11
N PRO A 41 -1.27 -20.41 13.77
CA PRO A 41 -2.51 -20.88 13.14
C PRO A 41 -2.98 -22.21 13.76
N GLY A 42 -4.30 -22.37 13.91
CA GLY A 42 -4.90 -23.52 14.60
C GLY A 42 -5.00 -23.37 16.12
N SER A 43 -4.48 -22.27 16.70
CA SER A 43 -4.67 -21.95 18.12
C SER A 43 -5.92 -21.07 18.29
N GLY A 44 -7.10 -21.67 18.27
CA GLY A 44 -8.38 -20.93 18.38
C GLY A 44 -9.54 -21.74 17.81
N THR A 45 -10.67 -21.07 17.55
CA THR A 45 -11.76 -21.70 16.79
C THR A 45 -11.31 -21.98 15.36
N ALA A 46 -11.66 -23.16 14.83
CA ALA A 46 -11.10 -23.73 13.61
C ALA A 46 -11.20 -22.86 12.35
N ASP A 47 -12.08 -21.84 12.34
CA ASP A 47 -12.35 -20.96 11.18
C ASP A 47 -11.79 -19.55 11.30
N GLU A 48 -11.15 -19.20 12.41
CA GLU A 48 -10.72 -17.84 12.69
C GLU A 48 -9.25 -17.56 12.38
N TYR A 49 -8.37 -18.54 12.63
CA TYR A 49 -6.94 -18.41 12.41
C TYR A 49 -6.35 -19.68 11.82
N LEU A 50 -6.07 -19.70 10.52
CA LEU A 50 -5.68 -20.92 9.80
C LEU A 50 -4.73 -20.66 8.63
N PHE A 51 -4.04 -21.72 8.21
CA PHE A 51 -3.36 -21.77 6.92
C PHE A 51 -4.34 -22.04 5.79
N GLU A 52 -4.04 -21.53 4.59
CA GLU A 52 -4.72 -21.86 3.33
C GLU A 52 -6.25 -21.65 3.37
N ARG A 53 -6.68 -20.44 3.77
CA ARG A 53 -8.09 -20.08 3.69
C ARG A 53 -8.57 -20.04 2.25
N GLN A 54 -9.39 -21.03 1.86
CA GLN A 54 -10.03 -21.05 0.56
C GLN A 54 -11.02 -19.88 0.42
N SER A 55 -10.86 -19.08 -0.62
CA SER A 55 -11.84 -18.10 -1.01
C SER A 55 -12.61 -18.60 -2.24
N LEU A 56 -13.95 -18.63 -2.15
CA LEU A 56 -14.81 -18.87 -3.31
C LEU A 56 -14.92 -17.56 -4.11
N HIS A 57 -14.27 -17.47 -5.25
CA HIS A 57 -14.58 -16.44 -6.22
C HIS A 57 -15.95 -16.68 -6.82
N LEU A 58 -16.76 -15.63 -6.90
CA LEU A 58 -17.97 -15.61 -7.72
C LEU A 58 -17.57 -15.84 -9.19
N GLY A 59 -17.56 -17.11 -9.60
CA GLY A 59 -17.52 -17.50 -11.00
C GLY A 59 -16.33 -18.27 -11.52
N GLN A 60 -15.11 -18.12 -11.04
CA GLN A 60 -13.93 -18.88 -11.51
C GLN A 60 -12.71 -18.75 -10.58
N ALA A 61 -11.93 -19.83 -10.48
CA ALA A 61 -10.69 -19.99 -9.73
C ALA A 61 -10.80 -19.88 -8.20
N ARG A 62 -10.35 -20.91 -7.51
CA ARG A 62 -10.16 -20.92 -6.06
C ARG A 62 -8.91 -20.09 -5.76
N GLY A 63 -9.06 -19.01 -5.02
CA GLY A 63 -7.94 -18.26 -4.45
C GLY A 63 -7.75 -18.62 -2.99
N TYR A 64 -6.51 -18.52 -2.51
CA TYR A 64 -6.15 -18.81 -1.13
C TYR A 64 -5.32 -17.67 -0.59
N ALA A 65 -5.56 -17.26 0.67
CA ALA A 65 -4.53 -16.59 1.45
C ALA A 65 -3.73 -17.69 2.16
N ASP A 66 -2.40 -17.61 2.12
CA ASP A 66 -1.54 -18.62 2.77
C ASP A 66 -1.78 -18.67 4.28
N VAL A 67 -2.05 -17.52 4.89
CA VAL A 67 -2.51 -17.42 6.27
C VAL A 67 -3.66 -16.42 6.36
N PHE A 68 -4.67 -16.79 7.09
CA PHE A 68 -5.80 -15.90 7.39
C PHE A 68 -6.07 -15.86 8.89
N TYR A 69 -6.20 -14.66 9.43
CA TYR A 69 -6.65 -14.42 10.78
C TYR A 69 -7.79 -13.40 10.74
N ARG A 70 -9.00 -13.85 11.11
CA ARG A 70 -10.23 -13.03 11.06
C ARG A 70 -10.06 -11.75 11.86
N ASP A 71 -10.53 -10.63 11.30
CA ASP A 71 -10.47 -9.28 11.89
C ASP A 71 -9.04 -8.77 12.18
N HIS A 72 -8.01 -9.50 11.73
CA HIS A 72 -6.61 -9.13 11.89
C HIS A 72 -5.94 -8.96 10.53
N PHE A 73 -5.65 -10.05 9.84
CA PHE A 73 -4.92 -9.97 8.58
C PHE A 73 -5.21 -11.14 7.62
N ALA A 74 -4.94 -10.90 6.34
CA ALA A 74 -4.67 -11.91 5.35
C ALA A 74 -3.21 -11.79 4.90
N TRP A 75 -2.53 -12.93 4.75
CA TRP A 75 -1.10 -13.01 4.48
C TRP A 75 -0.82 -13.88 3.27
N GLU A 76 0.03 -13.38 2.37
CA GLU A 76 0.50 -14.08 1.17
C GLU A 76 2.02 -14.17 1.19
N ASN A 77 2.56 -15.36 0.99
CA ASN A 77 4.00 -15.59 0.89
C ASN A 77 4.44 -15.69 -0.57
N LYS A 78 5.66 -15.31 -0.82
CA LYS A 78 6.36 -15.51 -2.09
C LYS A 78 7.78 -16.01 -1.85
N ALA A 79 8.37 -16.63 -2.86
CA ALA A 79 9.80 -16.95 -2.84
C ALA A 79 10.65 -15.67 -2.78
N PRO A 80 11.87 -15.71 -2.22
CA PRO A 80 12.74 -14.55 -2.09
C PRO A 80 12.94 -13.81 -3.42
N GLY A 81 12.80 -12.47 -3.39
CA GLY A 81 12.99 -11.59 -4.54
C GLY A 81 11.83 -11.56 -5.54
N LYS A 82 10.70 -12.19 -5.24
CA LYS A 82 9.50 -12.11 -6.08
C LYS A 82 8.78 -10.78 -5.91
N ASN A 83 7.95 -10.45 -6.89
CA ASN A 83 7.22 -9.18 -6.94
C ASN A 83 6.10 -9.14 -5.91
N LEU A 84 6.33 -8.40 -4.81
CA LEU A 84 5.35 -8.22 -3.73
C LEU A 84 4.15 -7.35 -4.15
N ASP A 85 4.26 -6.50 -5.16
CA ASP A 85 3.11 -5.74 -5.66
C ASP A 85 2.15 -6.65 -6.43
N ALA A 86 2.67 -7.66 -7.12
CA ALA A 86 1.83 -8.69 -7.74
C ALA A 86 1.12 -9.55 -6.68
N ALA A 87 1.82 -9.93 -5.61
CA ALA A 87 1.25 -10.65 -4.48
C ALA A 87 0.13 -9.84 -3.79
N LEU A 88 0.35 -8.53 -3.59
CA LEU A 88 -0.67 -7.65 -3.04
C LEU A 88 -1.91 -7.57 -3.93
N ARG A 89 -1.74 -7.40 -5.26
CA ARG A 89 -2.89 -7.40 -6.19
C ARG A 89 -3.67 -8.72 -6.15
N GLN A 90 -2.97 -9.85 -6.03
CA GLN A 90 -3.59 -11.15 -5.86
C GLN A 90 -4.43 -11.18 -4.57
N LEU A 91 -3.85 -10.77 -3.45
CA LEU A 91 -4.49 -10.77 -2.14
C LEU A 91 -5.70 -9.81 -2.10
N LEU A 92 -5.59 -8.63 -2.73
CA LEU A 92 -6.69 -7.67 -2.89
C LEU A 92 -7.89 -8.27 -3.63
N GLY A 93 -7.66 -9.14 -4.61
CA GLY A 93 -8.71 -9.87 -5.32
C GLY A 93 -9.54 -10.81 -4.42
N TYR A 94 -9.02 -11.18 -3.26
CA TYR A 94 -9.67 -12.11 -2.33
C TYR A 94 -10.29 -11.45 -1.10
N THR A 95 -10.05 -10.15 -0.88
CA THR A 95 -10.42 -9.46 0.36
C THR A 95 -11.90 -9.57 0.69
N LEU A 96 -12.78 -9.45 -0.30
CA LEU A 96 -14.23 -9.56 -0.08
C LEU A 96 -14.62 -10.96 0.43
N ALA A 97 -14.04 -12.01 -0.14
CA ALA A 97 -14.28 -13.40 0.29
C ALA A 97 -13.65 -13.71 1.65
N LEU A 98 -12.64 -12.94 2.06
CA LEU A 98 -11.98 -13.01 3.36
C LEU A 98 -12.60 -12.05 4.40
N ALA A 99 -13.80 -11.54 4.18
CA ALA A 99 -14.49 -10.60 5.05
C ALA A 99 -13.73 -9.28 5.29
N ASN A 100 -12.96 -8.81 4.29
CA ASN A 100 -12.21 -7.55 4.31
C ASN A 100 -11.32 -7.37 5.55
N PRO A 101 -10.28 -8.19 5.74
CA PRO A 101 -9.39 -8.04 6.87
C PRO A 101 -8.72 -6.66 6.85
N PRO A 102 -8.53 -6.00 8.01
CA PRO A 102 -7.99 -4.64 8.06
C PRO A 102 -6.54 -4.52 7.60
N LEU A 103 -5.80 -5.63 7.58
CA LEU A 103 -4.40 -5.68 7.17
C LEU A 103 -4.17 -6.74 6.10
N LEU A 104 -3.48 -6.36 5.04
CA LEU A 104 -3.00 -7.27 4.00
C LEU A 104 -1.48 -7.33 4.08
N VAL A 105 -0.95 -8.52 4.28
CA VAL A 105 0.48 -8.73 4.45
C VAL A 105 1.02 -9.56 3.30
N VAL A 106 2.08 -9.09 2.66
CA VAL A 106 2.82 -9.84 1.63
C VAL A 106 4.27 -10.00 2.05
N CYS A 107 4.81 -11.20 1.90
CA CYS A 107 6.12 -11.55 2.40
C CYS A 107 6.90 -12.41 1.39
N ASP A 108 8.17 -12.07 1.14
CA ASP A 108 9.09 -12.89 0.37
C ASP A 108 10.24 -13.45 1.22
N ARG A 109 10.02 -13.59 2.52
CA ARG A 109 10.99 -13.99 3.56
C ARG A 109 12.07 -12.95 3.86
N LEU A 110 12.48 -12.13 2.89
CA LEU A 110 13.45 -11.05 3.07
C LEU A 110 12.77 -9.73 3.46
N THR A 111 11.51 -9.58 3.06
CA THR A 111 10.73 -8.36 3.24
C THR A 111 9.30 -8.73 3.62
N ILE A 112 8.77 -8.09 4.63
CA ILE A 112 7.37 -8.15 5.04
C ILE A 112 6.78 -6.76 4.77
N ARG A 113 5.72 -6.68 3.94
CA ARG A 113 4.97 -5.46 3.71
C ARG A 113 3.57 -5.59 4.28
N ILE A 114 3.19 -4.65 5.12
CA ILE A 114 1.88 -4.57 5.77
C ILE A 114 1.13 -3.42 5.11
N HIS A 115 0.00 -3.71 4.47
CA HIS A 115 -0.87 -2.73 3.85
C HIS A 115 -2.15 -2.60 4.66
N THR A 116 -2.50 -1.36 5.02
CA THR A 116 -3.71 -1.07 5.79
C THR A 116 -4.91 -0.94 4.86
N GLN A 117 -6.06 -1.50 5.26
CA GLN A 117 -7.31 -1.48 4.48
C GLN A 117 -8.51 -1.14 5.37
N PHE A 118 -8.43 -0.02 6.10
CA PHE A 118 -9.51 0.45 6.95
C PHE A 118 -10.52 1.30 6.15
N ASN A 119 -11.79 0.96 6.25
CA ASN A 119 -12.85 1.71 5.59
C ASN A 119 -12.82 3.20 5.97
N GLY A 120 -12.88 4.08 4.98
CA GLY A 120 -12.88 5.53 5.18
C GLY A 120 -11.51 6.14 5.50
N HIS A 121 -10.45 5.36 5.45
CA HIS A 121 -9.07 5.81 5.67
C HIS A 121 -8.21 5.54 4.42
N PRO A 122 -7.16 6.35 4.17
CA PRO A 122 -6.19 6.03 3.14
C PRO A 122 -5.42 4.75 3.50
N SER A 123 -5.00 4.00 2.48
CA SER A 123 -4.10 2.87 2.71
C SER A 123 -2.69 3.38 3.01
N GLU A 124 -2.06 2.79 4.03
CA GLU A 124 -0.66 3.00 4.37
C GLU A 124 0.12 1.69 4.20
N THR A 125 1.41 1.80 3.91
CA THR A 125 2.28 0.65 3.76
C THR A 125 3.44 0.74 4.74
N HIS A 126 3.60 -0.29 5.57
CA HIS A 126 4.76 -0.46 6.44
C HIS A 126 5.62 -1.59 5.89
N THR A 127 6.92 -1.34 5.78
CA THR A 127 7.87 -2.33 5.25
C THR A 127 8.89 -2.68 6.32
N VAL A 128 9.06 -3.97 6.55
CA VAL A 128 10.05 -4.55 7.47
C VAL A 128 10.98 -5.45 6.68
N ARG A 129 12.27 -5.30 6.85
CA ARG A 129 13.28 -6.17 6.25
C ARG A 129 13.75 -7.22 7.25
N LEU A 130 14.18 -8.37 6.73
CA LEU A 130 14.70 -9.47 7.52
C LEU A 130 15.82 -9.02 8.48
N ASP A 131 16.76 -8.18 7.99
CA ASP A 131 17.90 -7.66 8.75
C ASP A 131 17.52 -6.68 9.86
N GLN A 132 16.27 -6.26 9.96
CA GLN A 132 15.73 -5.38 11.01
C GLN A 132 15.03 -6.15 12.14
N LEU A 133 14.90 -7.48 12.03
CA LEU A 133 14.16 -8.29 13.01
C LEU A 133 14.88 -8.44 14.36
N ASP A 134 16.13 -8.05 14.46
CA ASP A 134 16.86 -7.94 15.72
C ASP A 134 16.46 -6.71 16.55
N GLN A 135 15.81 -5.72 15.92
CA GLN A 135 15.39 -4.47 16.56
C GLN A 135 14.07 -4.68 17.34
N PRO A 136 14.01 -4.31 18.63
CA PRO A 136 12.81 -4.45 19.44
C PRO A 136 11.59 -3.72 18.87
N ASP A 137 11.77 -2.53 18.29
CA ASP A 137 10.68 -1.74 17.70
C ASP A 137 10.09 -2.43 16.48
N THR A 138 10.91 -3.07 15.66
CA THR A 138 10.49 -3.86 14.51
C THR A 138 9.66 -5.08 14.94
N GLN A 139 10.13 -5.80 15.98
CA GLN A 139 9.36 -6.93 16.53
C GLN A 139 8.04 -6.45 17.14
N ASN A 140 8.03 -5.32 17.85
CA ASN A 140 6.82 -4.74 18.43
C ASN A 140 5.82 -4.31 17.33
N LEU A 141 6.31 -3.72 16.23
CA LEU A 141 5.47 -3.41 15.07
C LEU A 141 4.80 -4.68 14.53
N LEU A 142 5.57 -5.76 14.33
CA LEU A 142 5.01 -7.02 13.82
C LEU A 142 4.05 -7.68 14.81
N ARG A 143 4.35 -7.68 16.12
CA ARG A 143 3.43 -8.22 17.15
C ARG A 143 2.05 -7.57 17.11
N ARG A 144 1.96 -6.30 16.73
CA ARG A 144 0.69 -5.58 16.64
C ARG A 144 -0.26 -6.18 15.60
N LEU A 145 0.23 -6.92 14.58
CA LEU A 145 -0.62 -7.65 13.64
C LEU A 145 -1.56 -8.62 14.37
N TRP A 146 -1.08 -9.27 15.44
CA TRP A 146 -1.84 -10.22 16.24
C TRP A 146 -2.56 -9.58 17.44
N LEU A 147 -1.91 -8.62 18.09
CA LEU A 147 -2.36 -8.13 19.39
C LEU A 147 -3.17 -6.84 19.32
N ALA A 148 -2.96 -6.04 18.29
CA ALA A 148 -3.57 -4.72 18.17
C ALA A 148 -3.67 -4.26 16.70
N PRO A 149 -4.38 -4.98 15.80
CA PRO A 149 -4.47 -4.64 14.38
C PRO A 149 -5.05 -3.23 14.17
N GLU A 150 -6.00 -2.80 15.01
CA GLU A 150 -6.58 -1.45 14.97
C GLU A 150 -5.55 -0.32 15.18
N SER A 151 -4.40 -0.61 15.79
CA SER A 151 -3.33 0.36 15.98
C SER A 151 -2.63 0.78 14.67
N PHE A 152 -2.88 0.07 13.58
CA PHE A 152 -2.45 0.44 12.23
C PHE A 152 -3.43 1.37 11.52
N ARG A 153 -4.60 1.65 12.10
CA ARG A 153 -5.58 2.56 11.50
C ARG A 153 -4.99 3.95 11.33
N PRO A 154 -4.92 4.49 10.11
CA PRO A 154 -4.44 5.85 9.88
C PRO A 154 -5.29 6.87 10.65
N ARG A 155 -4.65 7.89 11.21
CA ARG A 155 -5.35 8.94 11.96
C ARG A 155 -6.19 9.85 11.06
N THR A 156 -5.79 9.98 9.79
CA THR A 156 -6.47 10.81 8.82
C THR A 156 -7.53 9.99 8.09
N THR A 157 -8.71 10.57 7.92
CA THR A 157 -9.78 9.95 7.12
C THR A 157 -9.75 10.47 5.68
N ASN A 158 -10.27 9.68 4.73
CA ASN A 158 -10.45 10.10 3.33
C ASN A 158 -11.30 11.38 3.25
N ARG A 159 -12.32 11.51 4.10
CA ARG A 159 -13.14 12.71 4.20
C ARG A 159 -12.31 13.94 4.59
N ALA A 160 -11.47 13.84 5.63
CA ALA A 160 -10.62 14.95 6.06
C ALA A 160 -9.61 15.37 4.98
N ILE A 161 -9.07 14.41 4.23
CA ILE A 161 -8.19 14.70 3.07
C ILE A 161 -8.95 15.46 2.00
N THR A 162 -10.17 15.00 1.65
CA THR A 162 -11.02 15.62 0.62
C THR A 162 -11.42 17.05 1.05
N GLU A 163 -11.83 17.25 2.30
CA GLU A 163 -12.18 18.58 2.85
C GLU A 163 -10.99 19.53 2.81
N LYS A 164 -9.79 19.06 3.18
CA LYS A 164 -8.55 19.83 3.10
C LYS A 164 -8.20 20.20 1.65
N ALA A 165 -8.32 19.27 0.71
CA ALA A 165 -8.09 19.51 -0.70
C ALA A 165 -9.08 20.55 -1.24
N ALA A 166 -10.39 20.40 -0.97
CA ALA A 166 -11.42 21.33 -1.38
C ALA A 166 -11.16 22.75 -0.84
N HIS A 167 -10.78 22.87 0.43
CA HIS A 167 -10.41 24.16 1.03
C HIS A 167 -9.20 24.80 0.33
N SER A 168 -8.18 24.02 0.00
CA SER A 168 -7.00 24.51 -0.72
C SER A 168 -7.35 25.01 -2.11
N PHE A 169 -8.21 24.29 -2.84
CA PHE A 169 -8.72 24.73 -4.16
C PHE A 169 -9.56 25.99 -4.06
N ALA A 170 -10.45 26.11 -3.07
CA ALA A 170 -11.24 27.31 -2.83
C ALA A 170 -10.35 28.55 -2.56
N THR A 171 -9.34 28.37 -1.70
CA THR A 171 -8.37 29.46 -1.41
C THR A 171 -7.61 29.90 -2.66
N LEU A 172 -7.16 28.95 -3.49
CA LEU A 172 -6.48 29.25 -4.75
C LEU A 172 -7.42 29.98 -5.73
N ALA A 173 -8.70 29.56 -5.81
CA ALA A 173 -9.71 30.20 -6.63
C ALA A 173 -9.90 31.68 -6.21
N GLU A 174 -10.03 31.95 -4.91
CA GLU A 174 -10.17 33.29 -4.37
C GLU A 174 -8.95 34.17 -4.68
N GLN A 175 -7.73 33.61 -4.50
CA GLN A 175 -6.49 34.31 -4.82
C GLN A 175 -6.38 34.68 -6.31
N LEU A 176 -6.78 33.80 -7.22
CA LEU A 176 -6.77 34.07 -8.65
C LEU A 176 -7.82 35.12 -9.01
N ARG A 177 -9.02 35.03 -8.44
CA ARG A 177 -10.09 36.05 -8.65
C ARG A 177 -9.70 37.42 -8.12
N SER A 178 -9.07 37.50 -6.96
CA SER A 178 -8.60 38.76 -6.37
C SER A 178 -7.50 39.44 -7.21
N ARG A 179 -6.80 38.69 -8.03
CA ARG A 179 -5.82 39.17 -9.03
C ARG A 179 -6.47 39.62 -10.34
N GLY A 180 -7.81 39.61 -10.44
CA GLY A 180 -8.55 40.08 -11.60
C GLY A 180 -8.82 39.02 -12.67
N HIS A 181 -8.55 37.75 -12.41
CA HIS A 181 -8.88 36.69 -13.37
C HIS A 181 -10.39 36.40 -13.40
N HIS A 182 -10.92 36.17 -14.61
CA HIS A 182 -12.33 35.92 -14.80
C HIS A 182 -12.72 34.58 -14.12
N PRO A 183 -13.90 34.50 -13.46
CA PRO A 183 -14.32 33.29 -12.74
C PRO A 183 -14.28 32.00 -13.60
N ASP A 184 -14.75 32.06 -14.85
CA ASP A 184 -14.77 30.92 -15.76
C ASP A 184 -13.36 30.43 -16.11
N ALA A 185 -12.41 31.35 -16.31
CA ALA A 185 -11.02 31.02 -16.57
C ALA A 185 -10.37 30.34 -15.35
N VAL A 186 -10.70 30.84 -14.14
CA VAL A 186 -10.23 30.24 -12.88
C VAL A 186 -10.82 28.82 -12.72
N ALA A 187 -12.12 28.63 -12.94
CA ALA A 187 -12.78 27.36 -12.85
C ALA A 187 -12.18 26.35 -13.86
N HIS A 188 -11.98 26.78 -15.10
CA HIS A 188 -11.38 25.93 -16.15
C HIS A 188 -9.96 25.50 -15.78
N PHE A 189 -9.12 26.42 -15.33
CA PHE A 189 -7.76 26.13 -14.87
C PHE A 189 -7.73 25.12 -13.73
N LEU A 190 -8.56 25.31 -12.70
CA LEU A 190 -8.62 24.41 -11.56
C LEU A 190 -9.14 23.02 -11.94
N THR A 191 -10.09 22.94 -12.89
CA THR A 191 -10.58 21.68 -13.44
C THR A 191 -9.47 20.94 -14.20
N GLN A 192 -8.66 21.64 -14.98
CA GLN A 192 -7.51 21.04 -15.66
C GLN A 192 -6.48 20.50 -14.67
N CYS A 193 -6.18 21.24 -13.59
CA CYS A 193 -5.30 20.77 -12.52
C CYS A 193 -5.85 19.50 -11.86
N LEU A 194 -7.14 19.46 -11.52
CA LEU A 194 -7.78 18.31 -10.91
C LEU A 194 -7.73 17.10 -11.84
N PHE A 195 -7.97 17.31 -13.13
CA PHE A 195 -7.87 16.25 -14.13
C PHE A 195 -6.43 15.69 -14.25
N CYS A 196 -5.41 16.56 -14.15
CA CYS A 196 -4.02 16.11 -14.15
C CYS A 196 -3.72 15.19 -12.96
N PHE A 197 -4.16 15.54 -11.76
CA PHE A 197 -4.00 14.67 -10.58
C PHE A 197 -4.69 13.33 -10.81
N PHE A 198 -5.93 13.33 -11.27
CA PHE A 198 -6.64 12.08 -11.56
C PHE A 198 -5.91 11.25 -12.63
N ALA A 199 -5.45 11.88 -13.72
CA ALA A 199 -4.77 11.20 -14.81
C ALA A 199 -3.43 10.55 -14.35
N GLU A 200 -2.74 11.17 -13.40
CA GLU A 200 -1.55 10.56 -12.76
C GLU A 200 -1.90 9.36 -11.90
N ASP A 201 -2.93 9.47 -11.08
CA ASP A 201 -3.35 8.40 -10.17
C ASP A 201 -3.79 7.13 -10.93
N VAL A 202 -4.45 7.30 -12.08
CA VAL A 202 -4.90 6.16 -12.92
C VAL A 202 -3.86 5.75 -13.96
N GLY A 203 -2.67 6.38 -13.97
CA GLY A 203 -1.56 6.03 -14.87
C GLY A 203 -1.70 6.50 -16.32
N LEU A 204 -2.62 7.44 -16.60
CA LEU A 204 -2.75 8.09 -17.92
C LEU A 204 -1.64 9.11 -18.19
N LEU A 205 -1.13 9.78 -17.13
CA LEU A 205 0.06 10.62 -17.21
C LEU A 205 1.26 9.88 -16.59
N PRO A 206 2.28 9.54 -17.40
CA PRO A 206 3.40 8.75 -16.92
C PRO A 206 4.33 9.56 -16.01
N GLY A 207 4.97 8.87 -15.07
CA GLY A 207 6.11 9.40 -14.31
C GLY A 207 5.80 10.57 -13.40
N ARG A 208 4.54 10.78 -12.99
CA ARG A 208 4.11 11.88 -12.12
C ARG A 208 4.55 13.25 -12.66
N MET A 209 4.28 13.50 -13.91
CA MET A 209 4.75 14.69 -14.64
C MET A 209 4.19 15.98 -14.08
N PHE A 210 2.89 16.03 -13.79
CA PHE A 210 2.22 17.20 -13.24
C PHE A 210 2.72 17.49 -11.83
N GLU A 211 2.79 16.49 -10.96
CA GLU A 211 3.33 16.64 -9.60
C GLU A 211 4.77 17.14 -9.61
N ARG A 212 5.62 16.59 -10.49
CA ARG A 212 7.00 17.06 -10.63
C ARG A 212 7.08 18.48 -11.15
N LEU A 213 6.18 18.89 -12.07
CA LEU A 213 6.13 20.23 -12.62
C LEU A 213 5.74 21.25 -11.53
N VAL A 214 4.63 21.01 -10.82
CA VAL A 214 4.13 21.96 -9.81
C VAL A 214 4.92 21.91 -8.50
N GLY A 215 5.53 20.78 -8.18
CA GLY A 215 6.36 20.59 -6.98
C GLY A 215 7.79 21.10 -7.11
N ASN A 216 8.24 21.45 -8.31
CA ASN A 216 9.61 21.89 -8.54
C ASN A 216 9.80 23.36 -8.14
N ARG A 217 10.26 23.57 -6.91
CA ARG A 217 10.52 24.91 -6.35
C ARG A 217 11.65 25.70 -7.02
N GLN A 218 12.43 25.09 -7.91
CA GLN A 218 13.51 25.76 -8.66
C GLN A 218 13.01 26.36 -9.97
N LEU A 219 11.79 26.07 -10.40
CA LEU A 219 11.22 26.66 -11.62
C LEU A 219 10.84 28.11 -11.37
N THR A 220 11.20 28.98 -12.32
CA THR A 220 10.67 30.33 -12.38
C THR A 220 9.18 30.32 -12.75
N SER A 221 8.43 31.35 -12.37
CA SER A 221 7.01 31.48 -12.70
C SER A 221 6.73 31.32 -14.19
N ASP A 222 7.60 31.91 -15.05
CA ASP A 222 7.44 31.81 -16.50
C ASP A 222 7.61 30.38 -17.02
N ARG A 223 8.61 29.64 -16.52
CA ARG A 223 8.83 28.25 -16.89
C ARG A 223 7.71 27.35 -16.39
N LEU A 224 7.20 27.58 -15.18
CA LEU A 224 6.04 26.85 -14.65
C LEU A 224 4.80 27.11 -15.53
N THR A 225 4.54 28.39 -15.87
CA THR A 225 3.40 28.77 -16.73
C THR A 225 3.52 28.11 -18.12
N GLN A 226 4.71 28.16 -18.72
CA GLN A 226 4.95 27.51 -20.01
C GLN A 226 4.77 25.99 -19.95
N GLY A 227 5.28 25.35 -18.89
CA GLY A 227 5.11 23.91 -18.68
C GLY A 227 3.64 23.50 -18.51
N LEU A 228 2.89 24.24 -17.70
CA LEU A 228 1.45 23.97 -17.52
C LEU A 228 0.67 24.17 -18.82
N LYS A 229 0.96 25.25 -19.55
CA LYS A 229 0.33 25.51 -20.86
C LYS A 229 0.62 24.40 -21.85
N SER A 230 1.88 24.01 -21.99
CA SER A 230 2.27 22.90 -22.87
C SER A 230 1.58 21.60 -22.51
N LEU A 231 1.49 21.27 -21.21
CA LEU A 231 0.80 20.08 -20.73
C LEU A 231 -0.69 20.10 -21.07
N PHE A 232 -1.38 21.21 -20.76
CA PHE A 232 -2.81 21.33 -21.03
C PHE A 232 -3.14 21.34 -22.54
N ASP A 233 -2.32 21.99 -23.34
CA ASP A 233 -2.49 21.99 -24.81
C ASP A 233 -2.27 20.57 -25.38
N THR A 234 -1.26 19.84 -24.92
CA THR A 234 -1.02 18.45 -25.34
C THR A 234 -2.17 17.52 -24.93
N MET A 235 -2.75 17.72 -23.73
CA MET A 235 -3.89 16.92 -23.27
C MET A 235 -5.17 17.21 -24.07
N ARG A 236 -5.35 18.47 -24.52
CA ARG A 236 -6.50 18.86 -25.35
C ARG A 236 -6.39 18.32 -26.77
N ASP A 237 -5.23 18.46 -27.39
CA ASP A 237 -5.04 18.23 -28.83
C ASP A 237 -4.55 16.81 -29.14
N GLY A 238 -4.15 16.07 -28.14
CA GLY A 238 -3.48 14.76 -28.27
C GLY A 238 -2.04 14.93 -28.75
N GLY A 239 -1.09 14.32 -28.07
CA GLY A 239 0.33 14.41 -28.44
C GLY A 239 1.23 13.71 -27.42
N LEU A 240 2.52 13.66 -27.75
CA LEU A 240 3.56 13.25 -26.82
C LEU A 240 4.05 14.48 -26.06
N TYR A 241 4.07 14.37 -24.76
CA TYR A 241 4.61 15.40 -23.88
C TYR A 241 6.03 15.05 -23.45
#